data_0f7c6f58a903c5e6772d604881bde4de
#
_entry.id   0f7c6f58a903c5e6772d604881bde4de
#
_cell.length_a   1.000
_cell.length_b   1.000
_cell.length_c   1.000
_cell.angle_alpha   90.00
_cell.angle_beta   90.00
_cell.angle_gamma   90.00
#
_symmetry.space_group_name_H-M   'P 1'
#
loop_
_entity.id
_entity.type
_entity.pdbx_description
1 polymer ?
#
loop_
_entity_poly.entity_id
_entity_poly.type
_entity_poly.pdbx_seq_one_letter_code
_entity_poly.pdbx_strand_id
1 'polypeptide(L)'
;MYSVIAAGVVGSSFVEKLDLPNLVLSQRQSGAPGMLSYMERAMLAALTSKLYRGDGAIIDGGSFFGSSLVASASGLQSNQDFARMDFSGFPDARPLHGYELGFLPAPASDKIDKNRVFHGTPYVLGESFVPILEKNVDPYRDLISLHIGDLNEEVWEGAPIEIAFIDVCKTMRLNAHVSKQFYPSMIGGNSVLINQDFFFDRLPWIKVTMGYLRDYYRWEGQVFTSSIYTSIKDVPQEVADYDPFTQGSYEECLAYHDAVAFPGIERKYEYFLELSRGYLMALKDRKNDALEHLRAVADRYEDLLADEHTDRGNQFRMDRAVRQITNGNIFKVS
;
A
#
# COMPACT_ATOMS: atom_id res chain seq x y z
N MET A 1 15.67 -16.96 4.43
CA MET A 1 15.30 -16.92 5.86
C MET A 1 14.71 -15.54 6.12
N TYR A 2 13.65 -15.43 6.90
CA TYR A 2 13.06 -14.13 7.29
C TYR A 2 13.48 -13.80 8.70
N SER A 3 13.76 -12.52 8.97
CA SER A 3 14.23 -12.05 10.27
C SER A 3 13.44 -10.80 10.70
N VAL A 4 13.34 -10.57 12.00
CA VAL A 4 12.87 -9.29 12.56
C VAL A 4 14.05 -8.32 12.49
N ILE A 5 13.94 -7.30 11.68
CA ILE A 5 14.98 -6.31 11.41
C ILE A 5 14.91 -5.16 12.42
N ALA A 6 13.69 -4.71 12.71
CA ALA A 6 13.37 -3.68 13.69
C ALA A 6 11.90 -3.83 14.11
N ALA A 7 11.44 -3.06 15.11
CA ALA A 7 10.03 -3.04 15.47
C ALA A 7 9.16 -2.68 14.27
N GLY A 8 8.19 -3.53 13.93
CA GLY A 8 7.33 -3.38 12.77
C GLY A 8 7.97 -3.67 11.41
N VAL A 9 9.20 -4.22 11.39
CA VAL A 9 9.92 -4.55 10.14
C VAL A 9 10.38 -5.99 10.18
N VAL A 10 9.90 -6.79 9.24
CA VAL A 10 10.28 -8.18 9.03
C VAL A 10 10.64 -8.39 7.57
N GLY A 11 11.70 -9.15 7.30
CA GLY A 11 12.06 -9.36 5.92
C GLY A 11 13.05 -10.48 5.64
N SER A 12 13.14 -10.79 4.35
CA SER A 12 14.16 -11.65 3.74
C SER A 12 15.48 -10.91 3.61
N SER A 13 16.48 -11.60 3.07
CA SER A 13 17.77 -11.00 2.70
C SER A 13 17.62 -9.84 1.69
N PHE A 14 16.52 -9.75 0.96
CA PHE A 14 16.22 -8.60 0.11
C PHE A 14 15.96 -7.35 0.95
N VAL A 15 15.09 -7.44 1.96
CA VAL A 15 14.77 -6.31 2.86
C VAL A 15 15.97 -5.96 3.75
N GLU A 16 16.78 -6.94 4.16
CA GLU A 16 18.01 -6.70 4.92
C GLU A 16 19.00 -5.79 4.16
N LYS A 17 19.08 -5.91 2.82
CA LYS A 17 19.93 -5.02 1.99
C LYS A 17 19.50 -3.56 2.03
N LEU A 18 18.25 -3.26 2.37
CA LEU A 18 17.79 -1.87 2.52
C LEU A 18 18.43 -1.19 3.72
N ASP A 19 18.85 -1.97 4.73
CA ASP A 19 19.55 -1.49 5.92
C ASP A 19 18.76 -0.38 6.66
N LEU A 20 17.45 -0.61 6.79
CA LEU A 20 16.50 0.39 7.29
C LEU A 20 16.84 0.93 8.70
N PRO A 21 17.33 0.10 9.66
CA PRO A 21 17.68 0.60 10.99
C PRO A 21 18.81 1.63 11.00
N ASN A 22 19.71 1.57 10.00
CA ASN A 22 20.85 2.48 9.89
C ASN A 22 20.60 3.64 8.91
N LEU A 23 19.45 3.64 8.23
CA LEU A 23 19.11 4.69 7.28
C LEU A 23 18.64 5.94 8.03
N VAL A 24 19.38 7.03 7.88
CA VAL A 24 19.01 8.35 8.44
C VAL A 24 18.39 9.19 7.32
N LEU A 25 17.11 9.49 7.46
CA LEU A 25 16.43 10.40 6.56
C LEU A 25 16.90 11.84 6.80
N SER A 26 17.11 12.59 5.72
CA SER A 26 17.35 14.03 5.79
C SER A 26 16.15 14.73 6.44
N GLN A 27 16.38 15.94 6.96
CA GLN A 27 15.32 16.77 7.53
C GLN A 27 14.15 16.97 6.53
N ARG A 28 14.44 17.09 5.22
CA ARG A 28 13.43 17.23 4.18
C ARG A 28 12.60 15.96 4.03
N GLN A 29 13.24 14.79 3.98
CA GLN A 29 12.56 13.49 3.87
C GLN A 29 11.72 13.19 5.11
N SER A 30 12.25 13.44 6.31
CA SER A 30 11.54 13.17 7.55
C SER A 30 10.46 14.22 7.85
N GLY A 31 10.64 15.46 7.40
CA GLY A 31 9.72 16.58 7.63
C GLY A 31 8.64 16.74 6.55
N ALA A 32 8.69 15.98 5.44
CA ALA A 32 7.65 16.03 4.43
C ALA A 32 6.30 15.59 5.03
N PRO A 33 5.24 16.43 4.94
CA PRO A 33 3.95 16.10 5.52
C PRO A 33 3.32 14.92 4.78
N GLY A 34 2.61 14.06 5.52
CA GLY A 34 1.97 12.87 4.96
C GLY A 34 1.55 11.89 6.05
N MET A 35 1.03 10.73 5.67
CA MET A 35 0.55 9.71 6.61
C MET A 35 1.52 8.53 6.77
N LEU A 36 2.58 8.46 5.97
CA LEU A 36 3.57 7.40 6.06
C LEU A 36 4.43 7.52 7.33
N SER A 37 4.71 6.40 7.93
CA SER A 37 5.68 6.30 9.02
C SER A 37 7.10 6.65 8.57
N TYR A 38 7.97 6.93 9.53
CA TYR A 38 9.40 7.16 9.24
C TYR A 38 10.02 5.96 8.50
N MET A 39 9.71 4.73 8.93
CA MET A 39 10.29 3.52 8.33
C MET A 39 9.78 3.24 6.93
N GLU A 40 8.52 3.55 6.61
CA GLU A 40 8.01 3.42 5.23
C GLU A 40 8.70 4.43 4.29
N ARG A 41 8.90 5.67 4.75
CA ARG A 41 9.70 6.65 3.99
C ARG A 41 11.16 6.23 3.84
N ALA A 42 11.75 5.66 4.89
CA ALA A 42 13.11 5.11 4.83
C ALA A 42 13.20 3.95 3.82
N MET A 43 12.20 3.09 3.79
CA MET A 43 12.09 2.00 2.80
C MET A 43 12.08 2.54 1.37
N LEU A 44 11.24 3.52 1.06
CA LEU A 44 11.15 4.13 -0.27
C LEU A 44 12.47 4.78 -0.67
N ALA A 45 13.09 5.54 0.23
CA ALA A 45 14.39 6.16 -0.01
C ALA A 45 15.49 5.10 -0.22
N ALA A 46 15.47 4.00 0.54
CA ALA A 46 16.43 2.90 0.39
C ALA A 46 16.26 2.16 -0.93
N LEU A 47 15.02 1.85 -1.31
CA LEU A 47 14.73 1.19 -2.59
C LEU A 47 15.28 2.00 -3.76
N THR A 48 15.00 3.29 -3.81
CA THR A 48 15.42 4.15 -4.92
C THR A 48 16.92 4.48 -4.90
N SER A 49 17.54 4.58 -3.73
CA SER A 49 18.98 4.86 -3.62
C SER A 49 19.86 3.64 -3.81
N LYS A 50 19.42 2.44 -3.40
CA LYS A 50 20.28 1.25 -3.36
C LYS A 50 19.93 0.21 -4.42
N LEU A 51 18.68 0.11 -4.84
CA LEU A 51 18.21 -0.99 -5.69
C LEU A 51 17.68 -0.55 -7.05
N TYR A 52 17.20 0.67 -7.20
CA TYR A 52 16.72 1.20 -8.48
C TYR A 52 17.86 1.30 -9.50
N ARG A 53 17.63 0.80 -10.72
CA ARG A 53 18.62 0.71 -11.80
C ARG A 53 18.32 1.64 -12.98
N GLY A 54 17.08 2.15 -13.05
CA GLY A 54 16.61 2.94 -14.19
C GLY A 54 16.09 2.08 -15.35
N ASP A 55 15.77 0.80 -15.09
CA ASP A 55 15.23 -0.12 -16.09
C ASP A 55 13.73 0.12 -16.34
N GLY A 56 13.05 0.83 -15.46
CA GLY A 56 11.63 1.12 -15.54
C GLY A 56 11.22 2.30 -14.64
N ALA A 57 9.99 2.78 -14.84
CA ALA A 57 9.41 3.86 -14.06
C ALA A 57 9.18 3.46 -12.58
N ILE A 58 9.06 4.49 -11.76
CA ILE A 58 8.63 4.37 -10.35
C ILE A 58 7.22 4.92 -10.27
N ILE A 59 6.26 4.10 -9.86
CA ILE A 59 4.86 4.47 -9.66
C ILE A 59 4.60 4.74 -8.18
N ASP A 60 3.96 5.85 -7.88
CA ASP A 60 3.45 6.24 -6.56
C ASP A 60 1.93 6.43 -6.66
N GLY A 61 1.17 5.41 -6.30
CA GLY A 61 -0.29 5.45 -6.31
C GLY A 61 -0.85 5.88 -4.97
N GLY A 62 -1.34 7.12 -4.87
CA GLY A 62 -1.84 7.73 -3.64
C GLY A 62 -0.79 8.61 -2.96
N SER A 63 -0.33 9.64 -3.65
CA SER A 63 0.77 10.50 -3.18
C SER A 63 0.40 11.42 -2.01
N PHE A 64 -0.89 11.73 -1.81
CA PHE A 64 -1.39 12.68 -0.81
C PHE A 64 -0.62 14.00 -0.82
N PHE A 65 0.03 14.39 0.29
CA PHE A 65 0.88 15.59 0.36
C PHE A 65 2.31 15.37 -0.20
N GLY A 66 2.61 14.21 -0.77
CA GLY A 66 3.86 13.92 -1.47
C GLY A 66 4.99 13.35 -0.62
N SER A 67 4.73 12.88 0.60
CA SER A 67 5.80 12.34 1.46
C SER A 67 6.50 11.11 0.87
N SER A 68 5.77 10.25 0.16
CA SER A 68 6.30 9.10 -0.60
C SER A 68 7.15 9.52 -1.78
N LEU A 69 6.65 10.49 -2.56
CA LEU A 69 7.39 11.06 -3.70
C LEU A 69 8.69 11.74 -3.27
N VAL A 70 8.66 12.53 -2.18
CA VAL A 70 9.85 13.18 -1.63
C VAL A 70 10.87 12.14 -1.17
N ALA A 71 10.44 11.09 -0.48
CA ALA A 71 11.33 10.01 -0.06
C ALA A 71 11.96 9.29 -1.25
N SER A 72 11.16 8.92 -2.24
CA SER A 72 11.62 8.23 -3.45
C SER A 72 12.54 9.10 -4.30
N ALA A 73 12.18 10.35 -4.56
CA ALA A 73 12.99 11.28 -5.37
C ALA A 73 14.33 11.61 -4.70
N SER A 74 14.32 11.87 -3.40
CA SER A 74 15.55 12.13 -2.65
C SER A 74 16.46 10.90 -2.58
N GLY A 75 15.87 9.70 -2.42
CA GLY A 75 16.61 8.44 -2.51
C GLY A 75 17.24 8.27 -3.88
N LEU A 76 16.48 8.52 -4.95
CA LEU A 76 16.98 8.45 -6.33
C LEU A 76 18.16 9.39 -6.58
N GLN A 77 18.08 10.65 -6.12
CA GLN A 77 19.20 11.58 -6.23
C GLN A 77 20.46 11.12 -5.47
N SER A 78 20.29 10.28 -4.44
CA SER A 78 21.38 9.69 -3.66
C SER A 78 21.89 8.37 -4.24
N ASN A 79 21.30 7.88 -5.32
CA ASN A 79 21.72 6.65 -5.99
C ASN A 79 23.08 6.91 -6.70
N GLN A 80 24.06 6.04 -6.47
CA GLN A 80 25.41 6.19 -6.99
C GLN A 80 25.50 6.21 -8.52
N ASP A 81 24.52 5.60 -9.18
CA ASP A 81 24.44 5.51 -10.65
C ASP A 81 23.52 6.58 -11.26
N PHE A 82 22.90 7.42 -10.44
CA PHE A 82 21.90 8.41 -10.87
C PHE A 82 22.38 9.28 -12.06
N ALA A 83 23.63 9.75 -12.00
CA ALA A 83 24.20 10.60 -13.06
C ALA A 83 24.40 9.86 -14.42
N ARG A 84 24.24 8.53 -14.44
CA ARG A 84 24.38 7.69 -15.64
C ARG A 84 23.03 7.22 -16.18
N MET A 85 21.96 7.41 -15.41
CA MET A 85 20.61 7.01 -15.79
C MET A 85 20.09 7.93 -16.90
N ASP A 86 19.46 7.34 -17.90
CA ASP A 86 18.81 8.06 -18.99
C ASP A 86 17.30 7.85 -18.90
N PHE A 87 16.57 8.92 -18.60
CA PHE A 87 15.12 8.92 -18.49
C PHE A 87 14.40 9.40 -19.76
N SER A 88 15.14 9.65 -20.85
CA SER A 88 14.55 10.15 -22.09
C SER A 88 13.52 9.19 -22.72
N GLY A 89 13.61 7.90 -22.42
CA GLY A 89 12.65 6.88 -22.84
C GLY A 89 11.41 6.75 -21.95
N PHE A 90 11.33 7.49 -20.83
CA PHE A 90 10.20 7.44 -19.92
C PHE A 90 9.15 8.52 -20.28
N PRO A 91 7.87 8.32 -19.89
CA PRO A 91 6.87 9.35 -20.06
C PRO A 91 7.35 10.68 -19.43
N ASP A 92 7.16 11.79 -20.15
CA ASP A 92 7.64 13.13 -19.76
C ASP A 92 9.16 13.23 -19.48
N ALA A 93 9.95 12.23 -19.89
CA ALA A 93 11.37 12.07 -19.53
C ALA A 93 11.62 12.11 -18.01
N ARG A 94 10.69 11.58 -17.22
CA ARG A 94 10.73 11.55 -15.75
C ARG A 94 10.54 10.13 -15.20
N PRO A 95 11.33 9.71 -14.21
CA PRO A 95 11.25 8.35 -13.69
C PRO A 95 10.11 8.13 -12.67
N LEU A 96 9.65 9.18 -11.96
CA LEU A 96 8.61 9.05 -10.94
C LEU A 96 7.27 9.56 -11.45
N HIS A 97 6.23 8.74 -11.30
CA HIS A 97 4.85 9.06 -11.66
C HIS A 97 3.96 8.97 -10.43
N GLY A 98 3.54 10.13 -9.91
CA GLY A 98 2.65 10.24 -8.75
C GLY A 98 1.20 10.40 -9.18
N TYR A 99 0.32 9.50 -8.72
CA TYR A 99 -1.11 9.54 -8.99
C TYR A 99 -1.86 9.98 -7.73
N GLU A 100 -2.72 11.00 -7.86
CA GLU A 100 -3.43 11.56 -6.72
C GLU A 100 -4.76 12.17 -7.13
N LEU A 101 -5.83 11.86 -6.36
CA LEU A 101 -7.16 12.45 -6.57
C LEU A 101 -7.18 13.96 -6.28
N GLY A 102 -6.32 14.42 -5.38
CA GLY A 102 -6.12 15.83 -5.05
C GLY A 102 -7.05 16.37 -3.95
N PHE A 103 -7.91 15.55 -3.36
CA PHE A 103 -8.73 15.91 -2.20
C PHE A 103 -9.11 14.67 -1.39
N LEU A 104 -9.36 14.85 -0.09
CA LEU A 104 -10.02 13.84 0.74
C LEU A 104 -11.51 14.15 0.82
N PRO A 105 -12.38 13.15 0.66
CA PRO A 105 -13.83 13.38 0.69
C PRO A 105 -14.30 14.07 1.96
N ALA A 106 -15.17 15.05 1.82
CA ALA A 106 -15.84 15.67 2.95
C ALA A 106 -16.80 14.67 3.61
N PRO A 107 -16.95 14.70 4.95
CA PRO A 107 -17.97 13.92 5.62
C PRO A 107 -19.36 14.27 5.09
N ALA A 108 -20.24 13.28 4.97
CA ALA A 108 -21.63 13.48 4.55
C ALA A 108 -22.46 14.34 5.53
N SER A 109 -22.00 14.48 6.77
CA SER A 109 -22.66 15.27 7.81
C SER A 109 -21.92 16.57 8.08
N ASP A 110 -22.61 17.70 7.99
CA ASP A 110 -22.09 19.03 8.35
C ASP A 110 -21.77 19.19 9.85
N LYS A 111 -22.23 18.24 10.69
CA LYS A 111 -21.91 18.23 12.12
C LYS A 111 -20.49 17.73 12.43
N ILE A 112 -19.81 17.16 11.45
CA ILE A 112 -18.45 16.66 11.60
C ILE A 112 -17.49 17.79 11.22
N ASP A 113 -16.58 18.14 12.13
CA ASP A 113 -15.51 19.10 11.84
C ASP A 113 -14.70 18.62 10.62
N LYS A 114 -14.54 19.50 9.66
CA LYS A 114 -13.79 19.25 8.41
C LYS A 114 -12.31 19.58 8.53
N ASN A 115 -11.91 20.33 9.57
CA ASN A 115 -10.52 20.72 9.77
C ASN A 115 -9.68 19.50 10.21
N ARG A 116 -8.51 19.37 9.63
CA ARG A 116 -7.51 18.34 9.96
C ARG A 116 -6.13 18.96 10.03
N VAL A 117 -5.24 18.29 10.72
CA VAL A 117 -3.82 18.63 10.74
C VAL A 117 -3.03 17.35 10.48
N PHE A 118 -2.25 17.33 9.42
CA PHE A 118 -1.36 16.21 9.06
C PHE A 118 0.09 16.67 9.18
N HIS A 119 0.85 16.11 10.14
CA HIS A 119 2.25 16.51 10.40
C HIS A 119 2.45 18.04 10.48
N GLY A 120 1.56 18.72 11.20
CA GLY A 120 1.62 20.17 11.36
C GLY A 120 1.04 20.98 10.18
N THR A 121 0.62 20.32 9.10
CA THR A 121 0.00 20.97 7.94
C THR A 121 -1.52 20.99 8.09
N PRO A 122 -2.16 22.15 8.19
CA PRO A 122 -3.61 22.26 8.26
C PRO A 122 -4.23 21.91 6.89
N TYR A 123 -5.39 21.28 6.93
CA TYR A 123 -6.16 20.89 5.75
C TYR A 123 -7.67 20.83 6.05
N VAL A 124 -8.50 21.13 5.07
CA VAL A 124 -9.96 21.06 5.17
C VAL A 124 -10.48 19.94 4.28
N LEU A 125 -11.20 18.96 4.84
CA LEU A 125 -11.80 17.88 4.07
C LEU A 125 -12.78 18.41 3.02
N GLY A 126 -12.66 17.92 1.79
CA GLY A 126 -13.44 18.37 0.63
C GLY A 126 -12.77 19.48 -0.17
N GLU A 127 -11.69 20.08 0.33
CA GLU A 127 -10.91 21.04 -0.44
C GLU A 127 -9.74 20.36 -1.18
N SER A 128 -9.24 21.03 -2.23
CA SER A 128 -8.05 20.53 -2.94
C SER A 128 -6.78 20.77 -2.12
N PHE A 129 -5.96 19.73 -1.99
CA PHE A 129 -4.62 19.83 -1.39
C PHE A 129 -3.49 19.82 -2.45
N VAL A 130 -3.84 19.84 -3.74
CA VAL A 130 -2.84 19.85 -4.82
C VAL A 130 -1.77 20.94 -4.64
N PRO A 131 -2.10 22.18 -4.23
CA PRO A 131 -1.07 23.20 -3.99
C PRO A 131 -0.07 22.81 -2.87
N ILE A 132 -0.50 22.02 -1.88
CA ILE A 132 0.38 21.52 -0.82
C ILE A 132 1.32 20.45 -1.40
N LEU A 133 0.77 19.49 -2.17
CA LEU A 133 1.51 18.45 -2.85
C LEU A 133 2.58 19.06 -3.78
N GLU A 134 2.17 19.94 -4.70
CA GLU A 134 3.07 20.60 -5.64
C GLU A 134 4.22 21.34 -4.94
N LYS A 135 3.92 22.11 -3.89
CA LYS A 135 4.92 22.79 -3.09
C LYS A 135 5.94 21.83 -2.45
N ASN A 136 5.46 20.68 -1.96
CA ASN A 136 6.35 19.72 -1.28
C ASN A 136 7.27 19.00 -2.28
N VAL A 137 6.78 18.69 -3.48
CA VAL A 137 7.56 17.99 -4.51
C VAL A 137 8.36 18.92 -5.42
N ASP A 138 8.12 20.25 -5.39
CA ASP A 138 8.78 21.24 -6.25
C ASP A 138 10.31 21.08 -6.32
N PRO A 139 11.05 20.78 -5.22
CA PRO A 139 12.49 20.54 -5.32
C PRO A 139 12.91 19.35 -6.18
N TYR A 140 11.97 18.49 -6.56
CA TYR A 140 12.18 17.27 -7.34
C TYR A 140 11.33 17.26 -8.62
N ARG A 141 10.76 18.39 -9.02
CA ARG A 141 9.85 18.52 -10.16
C ARG A 141 10.43 17.97 -11.47
N ASP A 142 11.75 17.99 -11.63
CA ASP A 142 12.42 17.47 -12.83
C ASP A 142 12.48 15.93 -12.86
N LEU A 143 12.14 15.27 -11.75
CA LEU A 143 12.08 13.82 -11.60
C LEU A 143 10.66 13.28 -11.53
N ILE A 144 9.67 14.14 -11.27
CA ILE A 144 8.31 13.74 -10.92
C ILE A 144 7.30 14.26 -11.94
N SER A 145 6.49 13.34 -12.48
CA SER A 145 5.26 13.65 -13.20
C SER A 145 4.07 13.44 -12.25
N LEU A 146 3.24 14.47 -12.05
CA LEU A 146 2.03 14.40 -11.24
C LEU A 146 0.81 14.18 -12.14
N HIS A 147 0.04 13.13 -11.87
CA HIS A 147 -1.22 12.78 -12.49
C HIS A 147 -2.33 13.06 -11.48
N ILE A 148 -2.99 14.21 -11.63
CA ILE A 148 -4.04 14.67 -10.71
C ILE A 148 -5.40 14.33 -11.30
N GLY A 149 -6.13 13.44 -10.62
CA GLY A 149 -7.44 12.99 -11.07
C GLY A 149 -7.84 11.63 -10.49
N ASP A 150 -8.96 11.10 -10.98
CA ASP A 150 -9.40 9.75 -10.59
C ASP A 150 -8.55 8.70 -11.31
N LEU A 151 -7.73 7.97 -10.56
CA LEU A 151 -6.89 6.90 -11.12
C LEU A 151 -7.71 5.82 -11.86
N ASN A 152 -8.99 5.65 -11.55
CA ASN A 152 -9.85 4.72 -12.31
C ASN A 152 -10.05 5.13 -13.79
N GLU A 153 -9.75 6.35 -14.15
CA GLU A 153 -9.87 6.87 -15.52
C GLU A 153 -8.49 6.94 -16.22
N GLU A 154 -7.40 6.68 -15.50
CA GLU A 154 -6.04 6.72 -16.04
C GLU A 154 -5.66 5.40 -16.71
N VAL A 155 -4.87 5.51 -17.78
CA VAL A 155 -4.30 4.38 -18.51
C VAL A 155 -2.78 4.49 -18.49
N TRP A 156 -2.09 3.44 -18.09
CA TRP A 156 -0.64 3.38 -18.15
C TRP A 156 -0.18 2.92 -19.54
N GLU A 157 0.38 3.84 -20.30
CA GLU A 157 0.98 3.57 -21.63
C GLU A 157 2.49 3.84 -21.62
N GLY A 158 3.08 3.81 -20.43
CA GLY A 158 4.46 4.22 -20.23
C GLY A 158 5.50 3.11 -20.38
N ALA A 159 6.69 3.41 -19.91
CA ALA A 159 7.81 2.48 -19.85
C ALA A 159 7.51 1.29 -18.91
N PRO A 160 8.30 0.21 -18.94
CA PRO A 160 8.27 -0.81 -17.91
C PRO A 160 8.34 -0.19 -16.51
N ILE A 161 7.76 -0.84 -15.52
CA ILE A 161 7.73 -0.39 -14.11
C ILE A 161 8.76 -1.17 -13.31
N GLU A 162 9.70 -0.48 -12.66
CA GLU A 162 10.71 -1.10 -11.81
C GLU A 162 10.28 -1.09 -10.33
N ILE A 163 9.65 0.00 -9.87
CA ILE A 163 9.12 0.09 -8.49
C ILE A 163 7.68 0.58 -8.55
N ALA A 164 6.76 -0.10 -7.86
CA ALA A 164 5.40 0.36 -7.66
C ALA A 164 5.10 0.45 -6.16
N PHE A 165 4.84 1.64 -5.65
CA PHE A 165 4.30 1.91 -4.32
C PHE A 165 2.81 2.23 -4.46
N ILE A 166 1.96 1.37 -3.91
CA ILE A 166 0.51 1.43 -4.08
C ILE A 166 -0.17 1.66 -2.73
N ASP A 167 -0.62 2.89 -2.51
CA ASP A 167 -1.35 3.36 -1.31
C ASP A 167 -2.78 3.82 -1.64
N VAL A 168 -3.33 3.36 -2.74
CA VAL A 168 -4.60 3.86 -3.29
C VAL A 168 -5.69 2.80 -3.33
N CYS A 169 -5.41 1.53 -3.11
CA CYS A 169 -6.35 0.41 -3.23
C CYS A 169 -7.42 0.37 -2.12
N LYS A 170 -8.06 1.50 -1.83
CA LYS A 170 -9.08 1.64 -0.78
C LYS A 170 -10.45 1.08 -1.19
N THR A 171 -10.64 0.75 -2.47
CA THR A 171 -11.86 0.11 -3.02
C THR A 171 -11.50 -1.09 -3.88
N MET A 172 -12.46 -2.02 -4.05
CA MET A 172 -12.30 -3.18 -4.93
C MET A 172 -12.05 -2.75 -6.38
N ARG A 173 -12.84 -1.77 -6.88
CA ARG A 173 -12.71 -1.24 -8.24
C ARG A 173 -11.30 -0.70 -8.48
N LEU A 174 -10.81 0.12 -7.57
CA LEU A 174 -9.50 0.75 -7.72
C LEU A 174 -8.36 -0.28 -7.62
N ASN A 175 -8.51 -1.29 -6.76
CA ASN A 175 -7.54 -2.40 -6.68
C ASN A 175 -7.48 -3.20 -7.99
N ALA A 176 -8.63 -3.52 -8.58
CA ALA A 176 -8.70 -4.21 -9.87
C ALA A 176 -8.10 -3.36 -10.99
N HIS A 177 -8.41 -2.04 -11.01
CA HIS A 177 -7.86 -1.12 -11.99
C HIS A 177 -6.33 -1.01 -11.90
N VAL A 178 -5.78 -0.84 -10.70
CA VAL A 178 -4.33 -0.81 -10.45
C VAL A 178 -3.66 -2.08 -10.94
N SER A 179 -4.24 -3.25 -10.63
CA SER A 179 -3.71 -4.53 -11.09
C SER A 179 -3.66 -4.60 -12.62
N LYS A 180 -4.73 -4.20 -13.27
CA LYS A 180 -4.85 -4.20 -14.73
C LYS A 180 -3.89 -3.23 -15.41
N GLN A 181 -3.70 -2.03 -14.85
CA GLN A 181 -2.91 -0.97 -15.49
C GLN A 181 -1.41 -1.13 -15.24
N PHE A 182 -0.99 -1.50 -14.04
CA PHE A 182 0.43 -1.44 -13.69
C PHE A 182 1.13 -2.80 -13.69
N TYR A 183 0.46 -3.89 -13.27
CA TYR A 183 1.16 -5.15 -13.06
C TYR A 183 1.69 -5.80 -14.34
N PRO A 184 1.02 -5.70 -15.52
CA PRO A 184 1.59 -6.20 -16.77
C PRO A 184 2.86 -5.49 -17.24
N SER A 185 3.06 -4.24 -16.79
CA SER A 185 4.25 -3.45 -17.11
C SER A 185 5.41 -3.69 -16.12
N MET A 186 5.20 -4.44 -15.04
CA MET A 186 6.26 -4.77 -14.10
C MET A 186 7.22 -5.80 -14.69
N ILE A 187 8.53 -5.54 -14.55
CA ILE A 187 9.60 -6.34 -15.13
C ILE A 187 9.79 -7.63 -14.33
N GLY A 188 9.53 -8.78 -14.94
CA GLY A 188 9.72 -10.09 -14.31
C GLY A 188 11.17 -10.29 -13.83
N GLY A 189 11.30 -10.69 -12.57
CA GLY A 189 12.62 -10.90 -11.93
C GLY A 189 13.34 -9.63 -11.46
N ASN A 190 12.80 -8.43 -11.74
CA ASN A 190 13.45 -7.16 -11.37
C ASN A 190 12.59 -6.20 -10.56
N SER A 191 11.28 -6.15 -10.79
CA SER A 191 10.42 -5.14 -10.17
C SER A 191 10.12 -5.42 -8.69
N VAL A 192 9.90 -4.33 -7.96
CA VAL A 192 9.46 -4.33 -6.57
C VAL A 192 8.07 -3.71 -6.48
N LEU A 193 7.12 -4.46 -5.90
CA LEU A 193 5.77 -4.00 -5.60
C LEU A 193 5.62 -3.82 -4.10
N ILE A 194 5.19 -2.65 -3.68
CA ILE A 194 4.85 -2.35 -2.30
C ILE A 194 3.34 -2.06 -2.24
N ASN A 195 2.60 -2.92 -1.55
CA ASN A 195 1.21 -2.65 -1.20
C ASN A 195 1.16 -2.05 0.20
N GLN A 196 0.98 -0.74 0.30
CA GLN A 196 0.65 -0.06 1.55
C GLN A 196 -0.77 -0.49 1.98
N ASP A 197 -1.08 -0.51 3.26
CA ASP A 197 -2.33 -1.06 3.78
C ASP A 197 -2.58 -2.56 3.52
N PHE A 198 -1.58 -3.31 3.06
CA PHE A 198 -1.74 -4.75 2.91
C PHE A 198 -2.16 -5.41 4.23
N PHE A 199 -1.51 -5.06 5.33
CA PHE A 199 -1.86 -5.58 6.66
C PHE A 199 -2.96 -4.77 7.36
N PHE A 200 -3.66 -3.88 6.64
CA PHE A 200 -4.85 -3.23 7.16
C PHE A 200 -6.05 -4.19 7.12
N ASP A 201 -6.79 -4.26 8.23
CA ASP A 201 -7.82 -5.27 8.45
C ASP A 201 -9.03 -5.24 7.52
N ARG A 202 -9.32 -4.10 6.86
CA ARG A 202 -10.57 -3.87 6.11
C ARG A 202 -10.49 -4.01 4.59
N LEU A 203 -9.32 -4.33 4.03
CA LEU A 203 -9.09 -4.35 2.59
C LEU A 203 -8.75 -5.78 2.11
N PRO A 204 -9.68 -6.75 2.21
CA PRO A 204 -9.39 -8.16 1.88
C PRO A 204 -9.05 -8.37 0.41
N TRP A 205 -9.53 -7.51 -0.50
CA TRP A 205 -9.25 -7.62 -1.93
C TRP A 205 -7.75 -7.53 -2.25
N ILE A 206 -6.96 -6.74 -1.52
CA ILE A 206 -5.52 -6.68 -1.73
C ILE A 206 -4.87 -8.05 -1.46
N LYS A 207 -5.26 -8.73 -0.37
CA LYS A 207 -4.75 -10.07 -0.01
C LYS A 207 -5.16 -11.11 -1.05
N VAL A 208 -6.43 -11.07 -1.48
CA VAL A 208 -6.97 -11.97 -2.51
C VAL A 208 -6.22 -11.79 -3.84
N THR A 209 -5.99 -10.54 -4.25
CA THR A 209 -5.22 -10.25 -5.47
C THR A 209 -3.78 -10.79 -5.38
N MET A 210 -3.09 -10.55 -4.27
CA MET A 210 -1.70 -11.04 -4.13
C MET A 210 -1.63 -12.56 -3.98
N GLY A 211 -2.64 -13.19 -3.37
CA GLY A 211 -2.74 -14.64 -3.33
C GLY A 211 -3.05 -15.28 -4.69
N TYR A 212 -3.86 -14.62 -5.52
CA TYR A 212 -4.06 -14.98 -6.92
C TYR A 212 -2.75 -14.88 -7.72
N LEU A 213 -2.00 -13.81 -7.50
CA LEU A 213 -0.74 -13.52 -8.19
C LEU A 213 0.50 -14.17 -7.55
N ARG A 214 0.35 -15.09 -6.60
CA ARG A 214 1.47 -15.73 -5.87
C ARG A 214 2.53 -16.40 -6.76
N ASP A 215 2.17 -16.83 -7.96
CA ASP A 215 3.10 -17.44 -8.93
C ASP A 215 3.92 -16.39 -9.71
N TYR A 216 3.56 -15.12 -9.59
CA TYR A 216 4.21 -13.98 -10.25
C TYR A 216 5.02 -13.13 -9.29
N TYR A 217 4.68 -13.16 -7.99
CA TYR A 217 5.31 -12.35 -6.96
C TYR A 217 5.75 -13.20 -5.78
N ARG A 218 6.92 -12.89 -5.25
CA ARG A 218 7.43 -13.45 -4.00
C ARG A 218 7.36 -12.39 -2.91
N TRP A 219 6.76 -12.73 -1.78
CA TRP A 219 6.78 -11.86 -0.61
C TRP A 219 8.21 -11.77 -0.05
N GLU A 220 8.68 -10.56 0.20
CA GLU A 220 10.02 -10.29 0.72
C GLU A 220 10.00 -9.79 2.14
N GLY A 221 8.91 -9.17 2.56
CA GLY A 221 8.80 -8.68 3.93
C GLY A 221 7.73 -7.63 4.15
N GLN A 222 7.79 -7.02 5.32
CA GLN A 222 6.83 -6.07 5.85
C GLN A 222 7.54 -4.87 6.46
N VAL A 223 6.95 -3.69 6.25
CA VAL A 223 7.26 -2.46 6.99
C VAL A 223 5.93 -1.87 7.47
N PHE A 224 5.62 -2.03 8.74
CA PHE A 224 4.31 -1.71 9.34
C PHE A 224 3.14 -2.34 8.56
N THR A 225 2.26 -1.52 7.96
CA THR A 225 1.12 -2.00 7.16
C THR A 225 1.47 -2.29 5.71
N SER A 226 2.66 -1.92 5.26
CA SER A 226 3.15 -2.15 3.91
C SER A 226 3.71 -3.56 3.75
N SER A 227 3.34 -4.24 2.65
CA SER A 227 3.89 -5.53 2.24
C SER A 227 4.78 -5.34 1.02
N ILE A 228 5.95 -5.97 1.02
CA ILE A 228 6.96 -5.86 -0.04
C ILE A 228 7.01 -7.17 -0.82
N TYR A 229 6.92 -7.06 -2.13
CA TYR A 229 7.04 -8.18 -3.06
C TYR A 229 8.10 -7.90 -4.13
N THR A 230 8.79 -8.94 -4.59
CA THR A 230 9.57 -8.91 -5.83
C THR A 230 8.85 -9.70 -6.91
N SER A 231 8.86 -9.19 -8.15
CA SER A 231 8.34 -9.94 -9.28
C SER A 231 9.22 -11.16 -9.57
N ILE A 232 8.62 -12.29 -9.93
CA ILE A 232 9.31 -13.53 -10.32
C ILE A 232 9.36 -13.63 -11.85
N LYS A 233 8.29 -13.26 -12.49
CA LYS A 233 8.08 -13.29 -13.94
C LYS A 233 7.05 -12.23 -14.34
N ASP A 234 6.98 -11.94 -15.63
CA ASP A 234 6.01 -10.99 -16.18
C ASP A 234 4.59 -11.48 -15.92
N VAL A 235 3.69 -10.55 -15.58
CA VAL A 235 2.26 -10.81 -15.43
C VAL A 235 1.59 -10.62 -16.78
N PRO A 236 1.02 -11.67 -17.40
CA PRO A 236 0.28 -11.52 -18.65
C PRO A 236 -0.95 -10.61 -18.48
N GLN A 237 -1.31 -9.87 -19.51
CA GLN A 237 -2.45 -8.94 -19.46
C GLN A 237 -3.75 -9.67 -19.10
N GLU A 238 -3.98 -10.86 -19.67
CA GLU A 238 -5.17 -11.66 -19.36
C GLU A 238 -5.25 -12.11 -17.91
N VAL A 239 -4.10 -12.25 -17.22
CA VAL A 239 -4.04 -12.53 -15.77
C VAL A 239 -4.39 -11.27 -14.98
N ALA A 240 -3.87 -10.12 -15.39
CA ALA A 240 -4.14 -8.84 -14.72
C ALA A 240 -5.56 -8.30 -14.99
N ASP A 241 -6.19 -8.67 -16.10
CA ASP A 241 -7.58 -8.33 -16.43
C ASP A 241 -8.61 -9.06 -15.56
N TYR A 242 -8.22 -10.18 -14.94
CA TYR A 242 -9.09 -10.92 -14.04
C TYR A 242 -9.07 -10.29 -12.64
N ASP A 243 -10.24 -9.85 -12.16
CA ASP A 243 -10.39 -9.41 -10.76
C ASP A 243 -10.80 -10.62 -9.88
N PRO A 244 -9.84 -11.22 -9.14
CA PRO A 244 -10.13 -12.42 -8.37
C PRO A 244 -11.10 -12.17 -7.21
N PHE A 245 -11.24 -10.92 -6.75
CA PHE A 245 -12.15 -10.62 -5.65
C PHE A 245 -13.60 -10.55 -6.12
N THR A 246 -13.90 -9.89 -7.24
CA THR A 246 -15.28 -9.73 -7.72
C THR A 246 -15.75 -10.89 -8.58
N GLN A 247 -14.86 -11.48 -9.39
CA GLN A 247 -15.18 -12.54 -10.33
C GLN A 247 -15.01 -13.95 -9.73
N GLY A 248 -14.13 -14.11 -8.75
CA GLY A 248 -13.90 -15.39 -8.07
C GLY A 248 -15.05 -15.77 -7.12
N SER A 249 -15.25 -17.07 -6.95
CA SER A 249 -16.15 -17.63 -5.94
C SER A 249 -15.68 -17.29 -4.51
N TYR A 250 -16.56 -17.53 -3.53
CA TYR A 250 -16.19 -17.40 -2.12
C TYR A 250 -14.99 -18.28 -1.75
N GLU A 251 -15.04 -19.55 -2.18
CA GLU A 251 -14.00 -20.53 -1.90
C GLU A 251 -12.66 -20.16 -2.52
N GLU A 252 -12.66 -19.64 -3.76
CA GLU A 252 -11.46 -19.15 -4.43
C GLU A 252 -10.89 -17.91 -3.71
N CYS A 253 -11.73 -16.94 -3.39
CA CYS A 253 -11.29 -15.75 -2.66
C CYS A 253 -10.68 -16.11 -1.29
N LEU A 254 -11.27 -17.06 -0.58
CA LEU A 254 -10.76 -17.55 0.69
C LEU A 254 -9.40 -18.25 0.51
N ALA A 255 -9.31 -19.13 -0.49
CA ALA A 255 -8.07 -19.82 -0.82
C ALA A 255 -6.95 -18.85 -1.22
N TYR A 256 -7.25 -17.80 -1.99
CA TYR A 256 -6.28 -16.76 -2.34
C TYR A 256 -5.88 -15.91 -1.14
N HIS A 257 -6.84 -15.52 -0.28
CA HIS A 257 -6.53 -14.75 0.92
C HIS A 257 -5.53 -15.49 1.82
N ASP A 258 -5.65 -16.82 1.91
CA ASP A 258 -4.84 -17.68 2.76
C ASP A 258 -3.59 -18.24 2.05
N ALA A 259 -3.39 -17.92 0.75
CA ALA A 259 -2.35 -18.54 -0.07
C ALA A 259 -0.93 -18.04 0.22
N VAL A 260 -0.77 -16.82 0.73
CA VAL A 260 0.53 -16.21 0.99
C VAL A 260 0.89 -16.40 2.45
N ALA A 261 2.04 -17.04 2.70
CA ALA A 261 2.60 -17.14 4.04
C ALA A 261 3.44 -15.91 4.36
N PHE A 262 3.33 -15.43 5.59
CA PHE A 262 4.04 -14.25 6.10
C PHE A 262 4.92 -14.62 7.30
N PRO A 263 6.01 -15.37 7.11
CA PRO A 263 6.82 -15.87 8.21
C PRO A 263 7.45 -14.72 9.00
N GLY A 264 7.29 -14.77 10.33
CA GLY A 264 7.92 -13.85 11.26
C GLY A 264 7.17 -12.54 11.49
N ILE A 265 6.00 -12.33 10.90
CA ILE A 265 5.19 -11.16 11.22
C ILE A 265 4.78 -11.14 12.69
N GLU A 266 4.60 -9.95 13.24
CA GLU A 266 4.12 -9.80 14.61
C GLU A 266 2.68 -10.31 14.74
N ARG A 267 2.36 -10.90 15.90
CA ARG A 267 1.05 -11.46 16.23
C ARG A 267 -0.14 -10.51 15.99
N LYS A 268 0.07 -9.20 16.15
CA LYS A 268 -0.97 -8.19 15.84
C LYS A 268 -1.33 -8.13 14.35
N TYR A 269 -0.38 -8.38 13.45
CA TYR A 269 -0.66 -8.41 12.02
C TYR A 269 -1.30 -9.72 11.58
N GLU A 270 -0.99 -10.85 12.23
CA GLU A 270 -1.76 -12.08 12.08
C GLU A 270 -3.22 -11.85 12.46
N TYR A 271 -3.45 -11.18 13.59
CA TYR A 271 -4.80 -10.80 14.02
C TYR A 271 -5.50 -9.89 12.99
N PHE A 272 -4.80 -8.93 12.37
CA PHE A 272 -5.39 -8.09 11.32
C PHE A 272 -5.75 -8.87 10.05
N LEU A 273 -4.96 -9.88 9.69
CA LEU A 273 -5.29 -10.79 8.60
C LEU A 273 -6.55 -11.61 8.90
N GLU A 274 -6.70 -12.09 10.12
CA GLU A 274 -7.91 -12.81 10.55
C GLU A 274 -9.16 -11.90 10.54
N LEU A 275 -9.05 -10.65 10.96
CA LEU A 275 -10.13 -9.67 10.80
C LEU A 275 -10.47 -9.45 9.31
N SER A 276 -9.44 -9.32 8.48
CA SER A 276 -9.60 -9.16 7.02
C SER A 276 -10.34 -10.35 6.41
N ARG A 277 -10.06 -11.57 6.89
CA ARG A 277 -10.77 -12.79 6.49
C ARG A 277 -12.25 -12.74 6.87
N GLY A 278 -12.58 -12.24 8.05
CA GLY A 278 -13.97 -11.99 8.47
C GLY A 278 -14.69 -11.01 7.55
N TYR A 279 -14.02 -9.91 7.17
CA TYR A 279 -14.58 -8.96 6.19
C TYR A 279 -14.76 -9.60 4.80
N LEU A 280 -13.82 -10.43 4.33
CA LEU A 280 -13.97 -11.18 3.09
C LEU A 280 -15.23 -12.04 3.10
N MET A 281 -15.40 -12.85 4.14
CA MET A 281 -16.58 -13.72 4.29
C MET A 281 -17.87 -12.91 4.19
N ALA A 282 -17.94 -11.79 4.91
CA ALA A 282 -19.14 -10.95 4.93
C ALA A 282 -19.39 -10.24 3.59
N LEU A 283 -18.35 -9.82 2.87
CA LEU A 283 -18.44 -9.23 1.54
C LEU A 283 -18.84 -10.25 0.45
N LYS A 284 -18.68 -11.54 0.74
CA LYS A 284 -19.12 -12.66 -0.07
C LYS A 284 -20.43 -13.28 0.44
N ASP A 285 -21.26 -12.49 1.11
CA ASP A 285 -22.60 -12.85 1.62
C ASP A 285 -22.62 -14.00 2.67
N ARG A 286 -21.48 -14.27 3.32
CA ARG A 286 -21.33 -15.28 4.38
C ARG A 286 -21.29 -14.62 5.77
N LYS A 287 -22.28 -13.79 6.06
CA LYS A 287 -22.34 -13.00 7.28
C LYS A 287 -22.28 -13.84 8.56
N ASN A 288 -23.01 -14.95 8.63
CA ASN A 288 -23.03 -15.78 9.83
C ASN A 288 -21.68 -16.47 10.06
N ASP A 289 -21.06 -16.97 8.98
CA ASP A 289 -19.73 -17.58 9.02
C ASP A 289 -18.68 -16.55 9.45
N ALA A 290 -18.80 -15.30 8.96
CA ALA A 290 -17.94 -14.20 9.36
C ALA A 290 -18.04 -13.88 10.87
N LEU A 291 -19.25 -13.85 11.43
CA LEU A 291 -19.45 -13.57 12.86
C LEU A 291 -18.99 -14.73 13.75
N GLU A 292 -19.15 -15.97 13.30
CA GLU A 292 -18.60 -17.15 13.98
C GLU A 292 -17.07 -17.14 13.95
N HIS A 293 -16.47 -16.85 12.78
CA HIS A 293 -15.02 -16.68 12.63
C HIS A 293 -14.48 -15.60 13.58
N LEU A 294 -15.13 -14.42 13.64
CA LEU A 294 -14.67 -13.33 14.52
C LEU A 294 -14.76 -13.70 16.01
N ARG A 295 -15.72 -14.52 16.44
CA ARG A 295 -15.74 -15.05 17.83
C ARG A 295 -14.52 -15.92 18.09
N ALA A 296 -14.23 -16.86 17.20
CA ALA A 296 -13.03 -17.71 17.34
C ALA A 296 -11.72 -16.90 17.30
N VAL A 297 -11.67 -15.80 16.53
CA VAL A 297 -10.55 -14.87 16.52
C VAL A 297 -10.45 -14.14 17.86
N ALA A 298 -11.55 -13.68 18.44
CA ALA A 298 -11.53 -13.02 19.74
C ALA A 298 -10.97 -13.94 20.84
N ASP A 299 -11.38 -15.21 20.85
CA ASP A 299 -10.87 -16.22 21.81
C ASP A 299 -9.37 -16.48 21.61
N ARG A 300 -8.92 -16.60 20.34
CA ARG A 300 -7.50 -16.87 20.00
C ARG A 300 -6.56 -15.74 20.35
N TYR A 301 -7.02 -14.49 20.26
CA TYR A 301 -6.23 -13.27 20.44
C TYR A 301 -6.67 -12.46 21.67
N GLU A 302 -7.22 -13.15 22.69
CA GLU A 302 -7.67 -12.52 23.94
C GLU A 302 -6.58 -11.66 24.58
N ASP A 303 -5.32 -12.11 24.53
CA ASP A 303 -4.15 -11.39 25.02
C ASP A 303 -3.95 -10.02 24.34
N LEU A 304 -4.18 -9.94 23.01
CA LEU A 304 -4.08 -8.68 22.27
C LEU A 304 -5.29 -7.76 22.50
N LEU A 305 -6.45 -8.32 22.86
CA LEU A 305 -7.67 -7.56 23.10
C LEU A 305 -7.68 -6.96 24.51
N ALA A 306 -7.03 -7.63 25.49
CA ALA A 306 -6.92 -7.19 26.87
C ALA A 306 -5.88 -6.08 27.09
N ASP A 307 -4.99 -5.82 26.13
CA ASP A 307 -3.94 -4.82 26.26
C ASP A 307 -4.49 -3.40 26.01
N GLU A 308 -4.86 -2.70 27.11
CA GLU A 308 -5.36 -1.32 27.08
C GLU A 308 -4.32 -0.29 26.64
N HIS A 309 -3.02 -0.64 26.62
CA HIS A 309 -1.92 0.27 26.31
C HIS A 309 -1.52 0.26 24.84
N THR A 310 -1.84 -0.77 24.10
CA THR A 310 -1.64 -0.80 22.67
C THR A 310 -2.81 -0.15 21.93
N ASP A 311 -2.74 1.15 21.85
CA ASP A 311 -3.38 2.02 20.88
C ASP A 311 -4.79 1.62 20.43
N ARG A 312 -5.76 2.48 20.64
CA ARG A 312 -7.17 2.51 20.10
C ARG A 312 -7.65 1.28 19.31
N GLY A 313 -6.95 0.26 19.62
CA GLY A 313 -6.64 -0.67 19.06
C GLY A 313 -7.29 -1.91 18.63
N ASN A 314 -6.83 -2.92 19.16
CA ASN A 314 -7.23 -4.26 18.74
C ASN A 314 -8.70 -4.50 19.11
N GLN A 315 -9.13 -4.16 20.32
CA GLN A 315 -10.52 -4.28 20.73
C GLN A 315 -11.46 -3.40 19.88
N PHE A 316 -11.06 -2.15 19.63
CA PHE A 316 -11.83 -1.25 18.75
C PHE A 316 -11.98 -1.81 17.32
N ARG A 317 -10.94 -2.46 16.78
CA ARG A 317 -11.01 -3.10 15.45
C ARG A 317 -11.98 -4.27 15.45
N MET A 318 -11.94 -5.13 16.48
CA MET A 318 -12.88 -6.23 16.65
C MET A 318 -14.32 -5.72 16.73
N ASP A 319 -14.59 -4.77 17.64
CA ASP A 319 -15.94 -4.20 17.85
C ASP A 319 -16.48 -3.53 16.58
N ARG A 320 -15.58 -2.84 15.84
CA ARG A 320 -15.91 -2.25 14.56
C ARG A 320 -16.25 -3.32 13.52
N ALA A 321 -15.46 -4.38 13.41
CA ALA A 321 -15.69 -5.47 12.47
C ALA A 321 -17.04 -6.15 12.74
N VAL A 322 -17.28 -6.54 13.98
CA VAL A 322 -18.55 -7.16 14.41
C VAL A 322 -19.73 -6.23 14.11
N ARG A 323 -19.65 -4.96 14.49
CA ARG A 323 -20.70 -3.96 14.26
C ARG A 323 -20.97 -3.74 12.77
N GLN A 324 -19.93 -3.57 11.94
CA GLN A 324 -20.08 -3.32 10.51
C GLN A 324 -20.68 -4.52 9.80
N ILE A 325 -20.22 -5.72 10.12
CA ILE A 325 -20.75 -6.96 9.55
C ILE A 325 -22.20 -7.20 10.02
N THR A 326 -22.48 -7.00 11.29
CA THR A 326 -23.85 -7.16 11.83
C THR A 326 -24.84 -6.20 11.14
N ASN A 327 -24.48 -4.96 10.92
CA ASN A 327 -25.34 -3.94 10.35
C ASN A 327 -25.34 -3.90 8.81
N GLY A 328 -24.50 -4.71 8.14
CA GLY A 328 -24.34 -4.67 6.69
C GLY A 328 -23.69 -3.38 6.15
N ASN A 329 -23.08 -2.59 7.03
CA ASN A 329 -22.38 -1.35 6.71
C ASN A 329 -20.87 -1.59 6.51
N ILE A 330 -20.53 -2.72 5.89
CA ILE A 330 -19.18 -2.96 5.41
C ILE A 330 -18.99 -2.00 4.26
N PHE A 331 -17.87 -1.27 4.23
CA PHE A 331 -17.54 -0.28 3.23
C PHE A 331 -18.12 -0.64 1.85
N LYS A 332 -19.27 -0.09 1.56
CA LYS A 332 -19.71 0.11 0.18
C LYS A 332 -19.06 1.40 -0.28
N VAL A 333 -17.76 1.35 -0.48
CA VAL A 333 -17.11 2.35 -1.31
C VAL A 333 -17.31 1.84 -2.72
N SER A 334 -18.42 2.31 -3.29
CA SER A 334 -18.78 2.19 -4.70
C SER A 334 -17.73 2.88 -5.56
#